data_4379ba42bc7a16dfc3a78a15e1345698
#
_entry.id   4379ba42bc7a16dfc3a78a15e1345698
#
_cell.length_a   1.000
_cell.length_b   1.000
_cell.length_c   1.000
_cell.angle_alpha   90.00
_cell.angle_beta   90.00
_cell.angle_gamma   90.00
#
_symmetry.space_group_name_H-M   'P 1'
#
loop_
_entity.id
_entity.type
_entity.pdbx_description
1 polymer ?
#
loop_
_entity_poly.entity_id
_entity_poly.type
_entity_poly.pdbx_seq_one_letter_code
_entity_poly.pdbx_strand_id
1 'polypeptide(L)'
;MPEHPAVKAVLAWNPEALADAKFDRDELTLTIVAGQIRDAAVTVQAAGYNFFEDVTAVDWFPSSPRFQLSYHIVSHTYKERIRLRVMVDGDAPAVESITSVWPAANFYEREVFDLFGIRFEGHPNLKRIMMPDDWAGHPLRKDYPVEGYR
;
A
#
# COMPACT_ATOMS: atom_id res chain seq x y z
N MET A 1 10.73 -18.52 8.17
CA MET A 1 9.65 -17.68 7.64
C MET A 1 8.32 -17.86 8.34
N PRO A 2 7.74 -19.08 8.35
CA PRO A 2 6.43 -19.25 9.00
C PRO A 2 6.44 -18.91 10.50
N GLU A 3 7.61 -18.86 11.10
CA GLU A 3 7.77 -18.56 12.53
C GLU A 3 7.81 -17.04 12.81
N HIS A 4 7.94 -16.22 11.79
CA HIS A 4 7.96 -14.77 11.99
C HIS A 4 6.59 -14.30 12.50
N PRO A 5 6.53 -13.42 13.53
CA PRO A 5 5.26 -13.02 14.15
C PRO A 5 4.23 -12.47 13.15
N ALA A 6 4.66 -11.65 12.19
CA ALA A 6 3.74 -11.09 11.21
C ALA A 6 3.21 -12.18 10.27
N VAL A 7 4.07 -13.09 9.82
CA VAL A 7 3.66 -14.20 8.95
C VAL A 7 2.68 -15.11 9.69
N LYS A 8 2.98 -15.45 10.94
CA LYS A 8 2.09 -16.28 11.77
C LYS A 8 0.72 -15.65 11.92
N ALA A 9 0.68 -14.34 12.18
CA ALA A 9 -0.57 -13.64 12.36
C ALA A 9 -1.43 -13.66 11.08
N VAL A 10 -0.83 -13.40 9.93
CA VAL A 10 -1.56 -13.40 8.66
C VAL A 10 -2.03 -14.80 8.31
N LEU A 11 -1.19 -15.82 8.49
CA LEU A 11 -1.57 -17.20 8.19
C LEU A 11 -2.68 -17.70 9.13
N ALA A 12 -2.66 -17.28 10.39
CA ALA A 12 -3.71 -17.65 11.34
C ALA A 12 -5.04 -16.99 11.01
N TRP A 13 -4.99 -15.77 10.47
CA TRP A 13 -6.19 -15.06 10.07
C TRP A 13 -6.74 -15.58 8.74
N ASN A 14 -5.92 -15.59 7.70
CA ASN A 14 -6.36 -16.01 6.37
C ASN A 14 -5.14 -16.35 5.49
N PRO A 15 -4.81 -17.65 5.36
CA PRO A 15 -3.66 -18.05 4.54
C PRO A 15 -3.78 -17.62 3.08
N GLU A 16 -5.01 -17.51 2.56
CA GLU A 16 -5.25 -17.14 1.16
C GLU A 16 -5.00 -15.66 0.88
N ALA A 17 -4.97 -14.83 1.92
CA ALA A 17 -4.67 -13.42 1.77
C ALA A 17 -3.18 -13.16 1.52
N LEU A 18 -2.32 -14.11 1.89
CA LEU A 18 -0.88 -13.98 1.74
C LEU A 18 -0.44 -14.64 0.42
N ALA A 19 -0.13 -13.81 -0.57
CA ALA A 19 0.32 -14.30 -1.87
C ALA A 19 1.79 -14.72 -1.84
N ASP A 20 2.62 -14.01 -1.06
CA ASP A 20 4.04 -14.28 -0.96
C ASP A 20 4.60 -13.67 0.33
N ALA A 21 5.67 -14.27 0.85
CA ALA A 21 6.42 -13.73 1.98
C ALA A 21 7.90 -13.88 1.67
N LYS A 22 8.62 -12.76 1.69
CA LYS A 22 10.04 -12.74 1.34
C LYS A 22 10.82 -11.97 2.39
N PHE A 23 11.91 -12.57 2.86
CA PHE A 23 12.83 -11.93 3.79
C PHE A 23 14.13 -11.62 3.02
N ASP A 24 14.47 -10.36 2.93
CA ASP A 24 15.65 -9.89 2.19
C ASP A 24 16.24 -8.68 2.89
N ARG A 25 17.55 -8.70 3.11
CA ARG A 25 18.30 -7.59 3.75
C ARG A 25 17.67 -7.18 5.09
N ASP A 26 17.34 -8.17 5.91
CA ASP A 26 16.74 -7.99 7.24
C ASP A 26 15.35 -7.33 7.22
N GLU A 27 14.69 -7.30 6.08
CA GLU A 27 13.33 -6.78 5.97
C GLU A 27 12.38 -7.83 5.39
N LEU A 28 11.27 -8.03 6.09
CA LEU A 28 10.22 -8.94 5.65
C LEU A 28 9.23 -8.19 4.77
N THR A 29 8.94 -8.74 3.61
CA THR A 29 7.89 -8.24 2.71
C THR A 29 6.79 -9.30 2.61
N LEU A 30 5.58 -8.92 2.98
CA LEU A 30 4.38 -9.74 2.82
C LEU A 30 3.57 -9.20 1.66
N THR A 31 3.42 -9.98 0.60
CA THR A 31 2.55 -9.61 -0.52
C THR A 31 1.14 -10.05 -0.20
N ILE A 32 0.24 -9.09 -0.06
CA ILE A 32 -1.15 -9.30 0.32
C ILE A 32 -2.01 -9.24 -0.94
N VAL A 33 -2.96 -10.14 -1.05
CA VAL A 33 -3.92 -10.15 -2.15
C VAL A 33 -4.73 -8.86 -2.12
N ALA A 34 -4.90 -8.23 -3.30
CA ALA A 34 -5.71 -7.02 -3.42
C ALA A 34 -7.12 -7.30 -2.89
N GLY A 35 -7.68 -6.37 -2.16
CA GLY A 35 -8.97 -6.54 -1.50
C GLY A 35 -8.88 -7.02 -0.07
N GLN A 36 -7.70 -7.45 0.39
CA GLN A 36 -7.50 -7.91 1.76
C GLN A 36 -6.55 -7.02 2.55
N ILE A 37 -6.14 -5.87 1.98
CA ILE A 37 -5.11 -5.05 2.62
C ILE A 37 -5.57 -4.44 3.95
N ARG A 38 -6.83 -3.99 4.04
CA ARG A 38 -7.33 -3.40 5.28
C ARG A 38 -7.35 -4.42 6.41
N ASP A 39 -7.86 -5.61 6.14
CA ASP A 39 -7.94 -6.67 7.15
C ASP A 39 -6.54 -7.20 7.51
N ALA A 40 -5.63 -7.24 6.54
CA ALA A 40 -4.23 -7.57 6.80
C ALA A 40 -3.59 -6.52 7.72
N ALA A 41 -3.89 -5.25 7.49
CA ALA A 41 -3.41 -4.15 8.33
C ALA A 41 -3.91 -4.30 9.78
N VAL A 42 -5.19 -4.60 9.95
CA VAL A 42 -5.77 -4.87 11.28
C VAL A 42 -5.02 -6.02 11.96
N THR A 43 -4.76 -7.08 11.20
CA THR A 43 -4.12 -8.30 11.71
C THR A 43 -2.70 -8.03 12.18
N VAL A 44 -1.88 -7.35 11.37
CA VAL A 44 -0.50 -7.07 11.78
C VAL A 44 -0.44 -6.04 12.90
N GLN A 45 -1.38 -5.09 12.92
CA GLN A 45 -1.48 -4.13 14.02
C GLN A 45 -1.71 -4.85 15.34
N ALA A 46 -2.64 -5.80 15.36
CA ALA A 46 -2.93 -6.58 16.55
C ALA A 46 -1.75 -7.46 16.97
N ALA A 47 -0.91 -7.86 16.02
CA ALA A 47 0.27 -8.68 16.29
C ALA A 47 1.46 -7.90 16.83
N GLY A 48 1.34 -6.57 16.94
CA GLY A 48 2.40 -5.72 17.50
C GLY A 48 3.08 -4.80 16.50
N TYR A 49 2.69 -4.85 15.23
CA TYR A 49 3.18 -3.93 14.19
C TYR A 49 2.21 -2.77 14.12
N ASN A 50 2.34 -1.86 15.07
CA ASN A 50 1.31 -0.86 15.33
C ASN A 50 1.68 0.56 14.94
N PHE A 51 2.88 0.79 14.40
CA PHE A 51 3.29 2.12 13.95
C PHE A 51 3.31 2.17 12.42
N PHE A 52 2.41 2.97 11.86
CA PHE A 52 2.38 3.22 10.42
C PHE A 52 3.46 4.24 10.05
N GLU A 53 4.34 3.87 9.14
CA GLU A 53 5.41 4.75 8.69
C GLU A 53 5.01 5.49 7.41
N ASP A 54 4.68 4.77 6.35
CA ASP A 54 4.28 5.37 5.09
C ASP A 54 3.61 4.37 4.16
N VAL A 55 3.04 4.89 3.07
CA VAL A 55 2.70 4.10 1.89
C VAL A 55 3.26 4.82 0.66
N THR A 56 3.88 4.05 -0.21
CA THR A 56 4.45 4.52 -1.47
C THR A 56 3.96 3.65 -2.62
N ALA A 57 4.13 4.12 -3.84
CA ALA A 57 3.73 3.37 -5.02
C ALA A 57 4.83 3.36 -6.07
N VAL A 58 4.80 2.33 -6.90
CA VAL A 58 5.68 2.20 -8.06
C VAL A 58 4.80 1.83 -9.26
N ASP A 59 5.04 2.48 -10.38
CA ASP A 59 4.40 2.14 -11.64
C ASP A 59 5.36 1.27 -12.46
N TRP A 60 4.96 0.03 -12.69
CA TRP A 60 5.76 -0.95 -13.45
C TRP A 60 5.36 -1.00 -14.93
N PHE A 61 4.68 0.04 -15.44
CA PHE A 61 4.27 0.08 -16.85
C PHE A 61 5.45 -0.30 -17.78
N PRO A 62 5.27 -1.12 -18.79
CA PRO A 62 4.02 -1.75 -19.24
C PRO A 62 3.71 -3.12 -18.63
N SER A 63 4.36 -3.51 -17.56
CA SER A 63 4.14 -4.81 -16.90
C SER A 63 2.75 -4.90 -16.26
N SER A 64 2.26 -6.13 -16.11
CA SER A 64 1.01 -6.41 -15.42
C SER A 64 1.29 -7.47 -14.33
N PRO A 65 0.85 -7.28 -13.07
CA PRO A 65 0.14 -6.11 -12.56
C PRO A 65 1.00 -4.85 -12.62
N ARG A 66 0.34 -3.70 -12.86
CA ARG A 66 1.05 -2.47 -13.15
C ARG A 66 1.58 -1.75 -11.93
N PHE A 67 0.73 -1.58 -10.91
CA PHE A 67 1.09 -0.74 -9.74
C PHE A 67 1.41 -1.60 -8.53
N GLN A 68 2.47 -1.21 -7.85
CA GLN A 68 2.86 -1.81 -6.57
C GLN A 68 2.71 -0.77 -5.48
N LEU A 69 1.93 -1.10 -4.44
CA LEU A 69 1.83 -0.30 -3.22
C LEU A 69 2.68 -0.95 -2.15
N SER A 70 3.48 -0.17 -1.45
CA SER A 70 4.33 -0.65 -0.36
C SER A 70 3.99 0.14 0.90
N TYR A 71 3.54 -0.58 1.93
CA TYR A 71 3.17 -0.03 3.23
C TYR A 71 4.26 -0.42 4.21
N HIS A 72 4.91 0.56 4.83
CA HIS A 72 5.96 0.29 5.81
C HIS A 72 5.38 0.44 7.21
N ILE A 73 5.46 -0.64 7.97
CA ILE A 73 4.89 -0.73 9.31
C ILE A 73 6.00 -1.12 10.28
N VAL A 74 6.07 -0.43 11.41
CA VAL A 74 7.11 -0.64 12.41
C VAL A 74 6.50 -1.25 13.67
N SER A 75 7.24 -2.17 14.26
CA SER A 75 6.96 -2.69 15.60
C SER A 75 8.03 -2.19 16.56
N HIS A 76 7.60 -1.48 17.60
CA HIS A 76 8.51 -1.10 18.69
C HIS A 76 8.77 -2.28 19.63
N THR A 77 7.82 -3.22 19.70
CA THR A 77 7.94 -4.43 20.50
C THR A 77 9.03 -5.34 19.95
N TYR A 78 8.98 -5.61 18.65
CA TYR A 78 9.95 -6.49 17.99
C TYR A 78 11.14 -5.72 17.43
N LYS A 79 11.12 -4.39 17.49
CA LYS A 79 12.19 -3.50 17.02
C LYS A 79 12.56 -3.78 15.57
N GLU A 80 11.54 -3.89 14.72
CA GLU A 80 11.74 -4.17 13.30
C GLU A 80 10.65 -3.51 12.46
N ARG A 81 10.92 -3.39 11.18
CA ARG A 81 9.98 -2.87 10.19
C ARG A 81 9.62 -3.98 9.22
N ILE A 82 8.34 -4.05 8.87
CA ILE A 82 7.88 -4.95 7.81
C ILE A 82 7.30 -4.11 6.67
N ARG A 83 7.22 -4.73 5.50
CA ARG A 83 6.55 -4.15 4.34
C ARG A 83 5.35 -5.01 3.97
N LEU A 84 4.18 -4.38 3.84
CA LEU A 84 3.03 -5.00 3.20
C LEU A 84 3.02 -4.51 1.76
N ARG A 85 2.99 -5.45 0.81
CA ARG A 85 2.98 -5.11 -0.61
C ARG A 85 1.66 -5.55 -1.22
N VAL A 86 1.06 -4.68 -2.03
CA VAL A 86 -0.16 -4.98 -2.77
C VAL A 86 0.07 -4.62 -4.23
N MET A 87 -0.28 -5.55 -5.12
CA MET A 87 -0.23 -5.30 -6.56
C MET A 87 -1.64 -5.00 -7.05
N VAL A 88 -1.79 -3.92 -7.78
CA VAL A 88 -3.06 -3.53 -8.41
C VAL A 88 -2.85 -3.23 -9.88
N ASP A 89 -3.87 -3.46 -10.69
CA ASP A 89 -3.75 -3.36 -12.14
C ASP A 89 -4.92 -2.57 -12.73
N GLY A 90 -4.84 -2.30 -14.02
CA GLY A 90 -5.87 -1.61 -14.78
C GLY A 90 -5.66 -0.13 -14.93
N ASP A 91 -6.55 0.50 -15.70
CA ASP A 91 -6.49 1.94 -15.96
C ASP A 91 -7.09 2.76 -14.81
N ALA A 92 -7.95 2.15 -14.02
CA ALA A 92 -8.60 2.77 -12.86
C ALA A 92 -8.33 1.92 -11.62
N PRO A 93 -7.07 1.82 -11.17
CA PRO A 93 -6.71 0.96 -10.04
C PRO A 93 -7.32 1.46 -8.74
N ALA A 94 -7.75 0.53 -7.90
CA ALA A 94 -8.35 0.85 -6.61
C ALA A 94 -7.92 -0.18 -5.56
N VAL A 95 -7.85 0.29 -4.31
CA VAL A 95 -7.50 -0.54 -3.16
C VAL A 95 -8.23 0.01 -1.94
N GLU A 96 -8.45 -0.81 -0.93
CA GLU A 96 -9.09 -0.33 0.30
C GLU A 96 -8.20 0.65 1.05
N SER A 97 -8.80 1.71 1.60
CA SER A 97 -8.11 2.63 2.49
C SER A 97 -7.82 1.95 3.83
N ILE A 98 -6.67 2.27 4.42
CA ILE A 98 -6.31 1.81 5.76
C ILE A 98 -6.39 2.92 6.81
N THR A 99 -7.07 4.04 6.48
CA THR A 99 -7.23 5.14 7.44
C THR A 99 -8.02 4.74 8.68
N SER A 100 -8.90 3.74 8.56
CA SER A 100 -9.63 3.21 9.71
C SER A 100 -8.71 2.48 10.69
N VAL A 101 -7.57 1.98 10.21
CA VAL A 101 -6.57 1.30 11.04
C VAL A 101 -5.54 2.29 11.56
N TRP A 102 -5.01 3.13 10.66
CA TRP A 102 -4.04 4.16 10.99
C TRP A 102 -4.44 5.48 10.35
N PRO A 103 -5.00 6.42 11.13
CA PRO A 103 -5.39 7.73 10.57
C PRO A 103 -4.26 8.47 9.88
N ALA A 104 -3.01 8.25 10.28
CA ALA A 104 -1.84 8.86 9.65
C ALA A 104 -1.70 8.50 8.16
N ALA A 105 -2.33 7.41 7.71
CA ALA A 105 -2.31 7.00 6.31
C ALA A 105 -3.03 7.99 5.39
N ASN A 106 -3.88 8.85 5.93
CA ASN A 106 -4.71 9.79 5.17
C ASN A 106 -3.90 10.56 4.12
N PHE A 107 -2.87 11.27 4.56
CA PHE A 107 -2.08 12.11 3.64
C PHE A 107 -1.27 11.28 2.65
N TYR A 108 -0.72 10.16 3.07
CA TYR A 108 0.06 9.29 2.18
C TYR A 108 -0.83 8.66 1.11
N GLU A 109 -2.05 8.28 1.45
CA GLU A 109 -3.00 7.75 0.46
C GLU A 109 -3.41 8.82 -0.54
N ARG A 110 -3.64 10.05 -0.07
CA ARG A 110 -3.95 11.16 -0.96
C ARG A 110 -2.80 11.46 -1.91
N GLU A 111 -1.57 11.40 -1.43
CA GLU A 111 -0.39 11.60 -2.28
C GLU A 111 -0.31 10.54 -3.38
N VAL A 112 -0.50 9.27 -3.05
CA VAL A 112 -0.49 8.19 -4.03
C VAL A 112 -1.64 8.36 -5.03
N PHE A 113 -2.84 8.69 -4.55
CA PHE A 113 -3.97 8.98 -5.41
C PHE A 113 -3.65 10.12 -6.38
N ASP A 114 -3.11 11.22 -5.86
CA ASP A 114 -2.82 12.41 -6.64
C ASP A 114 -1.80 12.12 -7.75
N LEU A 115 -0.72 11.46 -7.41
CA LEU A 115 0.41 11.30 -8.33
C LEU A 115 0.31 10.07 -9.24
N PHE A 116 -0.42 9.02 -8.84
CA PHE A 116 -0.56 7.79 -9.60
C PHE A 116 -1.98 7.49 -10.06
N GLY A 117 -2.98 8.12 -9.46
CA GLY A 117 -4.38 7.86 -9.80
C GLY A 117 -4.94 6.58 -9.19
N ILE A 118 -4.30 6.04 -8.15
CA ILE A 118 -4.81 4.88 -7.42
C ILE A 118 -5.85 5.36 -6.42
N ARG A 119 -7.07 4.82 -6.52
CA ARG A 119 -8.17 5.20 -5.62
C ARG A 119 -8.11 4.36 -4.36
N PHE A 120 -8.40 5.00 -3.23
CA PHE A 120 -8.46 4.35 -1.93
C PHE A 120 -9.90 4.33 -1.45
N GLU A 121 -10.54 3.17 -1.57
CA GLU A 121 -11.96 3.00 -1.24
C GLU A 121 -12.15 3.08 0.27
N GLY A 122 -13.15 3.86 0.67
CA GLY A 122 -13.42 4.11 2.09
C GLY A 122 -12.59 5.22 2.70
N HIS A 123 -11.77 5.91 1.91
CA HIS A 123 -11.02 7.06 2.39
C HIS A 123 -11.99 8.18 2.78
N PRO A 124 -11.79 8.85 3.93
CA PRO A 124 -12.72 9.86 4.41
C PRO A 124 -12.81 11.10 3.53
N ASN A 125 -11.75 11.43 2.79
CA ASN A 125 -11.74 12.63 1.97
C ASN A 125 -10.62 12.54 0.93
N LEU A 126 -10.85 11.74 -0.12
CA LEU A 126 -9.85 11.49 -1.15
C LEU A 126 -9.78 12.65 -2.14
N LYS A 127 -8.85 13.56 -1.89
CA LYS A 127 -8.60 14.75 -2.72
C LYS A 127 -7.12 14.87 -3.03
N ARG A 128 -6.82 15.58 -4.10
CA ARG A 128 -5.44 15.91 -4.43
C ARG A 128 -4.80 16.71 -3.31
N ILE A 129 -3.51 16.54 -3.13
CA ILE A 129 -2.75 17.22 -2.09
C ILE A 129 -1.55 18.00 -2.65
N MET A 130 -0.92 17.51 -3.71
CA MET A 130 0.26 18.14 -4.30
C MET A 130 -0.05 18.88 -5.58
N MET A 131 -1.00 18.39 -6.37
CA MET A 131 -1.40 19.02 -7.64
C MET A 131 -2.69 19.81 -7.46
N PRO A 132 -2.90 20.87 -8.28
CA PRO A 132 -4.18 21.56 -8.29
C PRO A 132 -5.33 20.63 -8.63
N ASP A 133 -6.52 20.92 -8.11
CA ASP A 133 -7.70 20.06 -8.31
C ASP A 133 -8.05 19.89 -9.79
N ASP A 134 -7.77 20.89 -10.61
CA ASP A 134 -8.04 20.88 -12.04
C ASP A 134 -6.87 20.35 -12.88
N TRP A 135 -5.80 19.87 -12.25
CA TRP A 135 -4.66 19.32 -12.98
C TRP A 135 -5.07 18.05 -13.74
N ALA A 136 -4.69 17.97 -15.02
CA ALA A 136 -5.00 16.83 -15.86
C ALA A 136 -3.97 15.72 -15.66
N GLY A 137 -4.45 14.51 -15.33
CA GLY A 137 -3.62 13.33 -15.23
C GLY A 137 -2.89 13.19 -13.90
N HIS A 138 -2.02 12.18 -13.85
CA HIS A 138 -1.29 11.79 -12.64
C HIS A 138 0.21 11.73 -12.97
N PRO A 139 0.98 12.71 -12.49
CA PRO A 139 2.35 12.98 -13.00
C PRO A 139 3.36 11.85 -12.81
N LEU A 140 3.19 10.96 -11.83
CA LEU A 140 4.16 9.89 -11.61
C LEU A 140 3.86 8.61 -12.38
N ARG A 141 2.78 8.59 -13.18
CA ARG A 141 2.55 7.48 -14.11
C ARG A 141 3.59 7.53 -15.22
N LYS A 142 4.11 6.34 -15.58
CA LYS A 142 5.17 6.26 -16.60
C LYS A 142 4.71 6.64 -18.00
N ASP A 143 3.42 6.54 -18.27
CA ASP A 143 2.84 6.96 -19.54
C ASP A 143 2.35 8.41 -19.53
N TYR A 144 2.60 9.14 -18.45
CA TYR A 144 2.29 10.58 -18.39
C TYR A 144 3.25 11.33 -19.30
N PRO A 145 2.75 12.25 -20.17
CA PRO A 145 3.61 13.01 -21.08
C PRO A 145 4.64 13.86 -20.33
N VAL A 146 5.86 13.91 -20.84
CA VAL A 146 6.95 14.67 -20.21
C VAL A 146 6.58 16.13 -20.03
N GLU A 147 5.86 16.70 -21.02
CA GLU A 147 5.44 18.11 -20.99
C GLU A 147 4.05 18.32 -20.39
N GLY A 148 3.42 17.24 -19.90
CA GLY A 148 2.06 17.29 -19.38
C GLY A 148 1.01 17.33 -20.49
N TYR A 149 -0.24 17.34 -20.07
CA TYR A 149 -1.37 17.48 -21.00
C TYR A 149 -1.63 18.97 -21.24
N ARG A 150 -1.72 19.34 -22.50
CA ARG A 150 -1.95 20.75 -22.93
C ARG A 150 -3.26 20.91 -23.66
#